data_754b995ba5bb3689d61c5625352cabc4
#
_entry.id   754b995ba5bb3689d61c5625352cabc4
#
_cell.length_a   1.000
_cell.length_b   1.000
_cell.length_c   1.000
_cell.angle_alpha   90.00
_cell.angle_beta   90.00
_cell.angle_gamma   90.00
#
_symmetry.space_group_name_H-M   'P 1'
#
loop_
_entity.id
_entity.type
_entity.pdbx_description
1 polymer ?
#
loop_
_entity_poly.entity_id
_entity_poly.type
_entity_poly.pdbx_seq_one_letter_code
_entity_poly.pdbx_strand_id
1 'polypeptide(L)'
;MKGPSVISAVLVANRGEIARRVFRTCRALGIATVAVFSEADAGAAHVREADTGVRLPGPGSAPADTYLRADLIVKAALAAGADAVHPGYGFLSENADFARAVTAAGLTWIGPAAEAIEAMGSKTRAKRLMAAAGVPVLEAAPGEFPVLVKAAAGGGGRGMRVVRDASALDEALASARAEAASAFGDGEVFLEPYVEDGRHIEVQVLADTHGTVWILGERDCSVQRRHQKVIEETPAPGIGDDLRRRLHEAAEAAARAIGYTGAGTVEFLVTPDGRPYFLEMNTRLQVEHPVTECVFGVDLVALQIRVAEGELLADGPPAPSGHAVEARLYAEDPARDWQPQTGVLHRLRVGPGLRVDAAYGDGDTVGPHYDPMLAKVIAHAPTRPEALRLLARGLERAHVHGPVTNRELLVQVLRHPDFTAGRLSTAFLERVAPAPAAPESVRLAALAAALADGAGRHPLGGWRNVPSQPQGKSYRAEPDGTVHEVRYRLTRAGLAAEGHPDVGLLRAAPDAVVLEVAGVRRAFEVAAYGDRVHVDSPLGAVALTVLPRFPAPEVRTEPGSLLAPMPGTVVRLGSAKAGDRVEAGQPLLWLEAMKMEHRVTAPAAGVLAALHAEVG
;
A
#
# COMPACT_ATOMS: atom_id res chain seq x y z
N MET A 1 -19.17 -0.88 -38.85
CA MET A 1 -18.93 -0.30 -37.49
C MET A 1 -20.17 -0.57 -36.67
N LYS A 2 -20.10 -1.33 -35.57
CA LYS A 2 -21.18 -1.40 -34.60
C LYS A 2 -21.32 0.01 -34.01
N GLY A 3 -22.55 0.51 -33.89
CA GLY A 3 -22.80 1.79 -33.20
C GLY A 3 -22.28 1.73 -31.75
N PRO A 4 -22.18 2.87 -31.06
CA PRO A 4 -21.72 2.92 -29.67
C PRO A 4 -22.53 1.92 -28.85
N SER A 5 -21.85 0.92 -28.26
CA SER A 5 -22.51 -0.06 -27.40
C SER A 5 -22.53 0.50 -25.99
N VAL A 6 -23.72 0.84 -25.51
CA VAL A 6 -23.91 1.24 -24.11
C VAL A 6 -23.54 0.06 -23.22
N ILE A 7 -22.61 0.29 -22.29
CA ILE A 7 -22.18 -0.70 -21.30
C ILE A 7 -23.23 -0.78 -20.20
N SER A 8 -23.76 -1.97 -19.94
CA SER A 8 -24.79 -2.21 -18.94
C SER A 8 -24.32 -3.03 -17.73
N ALA A 9 -23.26 -3.84 -17.92
CA ALA A 9 -22.70 -4.67 -16.87
C ALA A 9 -21.17 -4.80 -17.02
N VAL A 10 -20.44 -4.46 -15.97
CA VAL A 10 -18.96 -4.48 -15.94
C VAL A 10 -18.46 -5.56 -14.99
N LEU A 11 -17.69 -6.51 -15.52
CA LEU A 11 -16.84 -7.36 -14.68
C LEU A 11 -15.52 -6.61 -14.37
N VAL A 12 -15.17 -6.54 -13.08
CA VAL A 12 -13.85 -6.02 -12.68
C VAL A 12 -12.89 -7.19 -12.48
N ALA A 13 -11.90 -7.30 -13.37
CA ALA A 13 -10.87 -8.35 -13.34
C ALA A 13 -9.80 -8.05 -12.28
N ASN A 14 -10.24 -7.75 -11.07
CA ASN A 14 -9.40 -7.34 -9.95
C ASN A 14 -10.11 -7.58 -8.61
N ARG A 15 -9.47 -7.14 -7.51
CA ARG A 15 -9.96 -7.34 -6.14
C ARG A 15 -9.75 -6.09 -5.28
N GLY A 16 -10.23 -6.16 -4.03
CA GLY A 16 -9.91 -5.18 -2.99
C GLY A 16 -10.38 -3.77 -3.31
N GLU A 17 -9.53 -2.78 -3.03
CA GLU A 17 -9.95 -1.38 -3.11
C GLU A 17 -10.29 -0.94 -4.54
N ILE A 18 -9.51 -1.40 -5.54
CA ILE A 18 -9.74 -0.96 -6.92
C ILE A 18 -11.05 -1.54 -7.49
N ALA A 19 -11.41 -2.77 -7.14
CA ALA A 19 -12.70 -3.31 -7.53
C ALA A 19 -13.85 -2.49 -6.93
N ARG A 20 -13.78 -2.17 -5.64
CA ARG A 20 -14.76 -1.32 -4.95
C ARG A 20 -14.81 0.09 -5.54
N ARG A 21 -13.63 0.65 -5.89
CA ARG A 21 -13.52 1.95 -6.55
C ARG A 21 -14.25 1.97 -7.89
N VAL A 22 -14.05 0.96 -8.73
CA VAL A 22 -14.73 0.84 -10.03
C VAL A 22 -16.23 0.62 -9.82
N PHE A 23 -16.64 -0.25 -8.89
CA PHE A 23 -18.05 -0.49 -8.58
C PHE A 23 -18.80 0.76 -8.14
N ARG A 24 -18.13 1.63 -7.38
CA ARG A 24 -18.73 2.92 -6.97
C ARG A 24 -19.12 3.76 -8.18
N THR A 25 -18.25 3.86 -9.18
CA THR A 25 -18.52 4.59 -10.41
C THR A 25 -19.59 3.88 -11.26
N CYS A 26 -19.50 2.57 -11.43
CA CYS A 26 -20.52 1.80 -12.17
C CYS A 26 -21.92 2.03 -11.59
N ARG A 27 -22.07 1.94 -10.26
CA ARG A 27 -23.35 2.22 -9.59
C ARG A 27 -23.84 3.66 -9.80
N ALA A 28 -22.94 4.64 -9.76
CA ALA A 28 -23.29 6.03 -10.04
C ALA A 28 -23.77 6.25 -11.49
N LEU A 29 -23.29 5.42 -12.42
CA LEU A 29 -23.71 5.41 -13.83
C LEU A 29 -24.89 4.47 -14.13
N GLY A 30 -25.40 3.75 -13.14
CA GLY A 30 -26.48 2.76 -13.33
C GLY A 30 -26.02 1.47 -14.03
N ILE A 31 -24.74 1.14 -13.99
CA ILE A 31 -24.11 -0.03 -14.59
C ILE A 31 -24.03 -1.14 -13.54
N ALA A 32 -24.46 -2.35 -13.89
CA ALA A 32 -24.36 -3.52 -13.04
C ALA A 32 -22.90 -3.96 -12.82
N THR A 33 -22.62 -4.50 -11.65
CA THR A 33 -21.25 -4.82 -11.20
C THR A 33 -21.06 -6.32 -10.99
N VAL A 34 -19.97 -6.86 -11.56
CA VAL A 34 -19.60 -8.26 -11.41
C VAL A 34 -18.22 -8.35 -10.76
N ALA A 35 -18.15 -8.94 -9.57
CA ALA A 35 -16.91 -9.29 -8.90
C ALA A 35 -16.42 -10.67 -9.32
N VAL A 36 -15.11 -10.86 -9.41
CA VAL A 36 -14.47 -12.18 -9.38
C VAL A 36 -13.74 -12.37 -8.07
N PHE A 37 -13.65 -13.61 -7.57
CA PHE A 37 -12.98 -13.87 -6.30
C PHE A 37 -12.38 -15.28 -6.20
N SER A 38 -11.26 -15.38 -5.49
CA SER A 38 -10.66 -16.63 -5.04
C SER A 38 -11.31 -17.09 -3.73
N GLU A 39 -11.03 -18.30 -3.28
CA GLU A 39 -11.51 -18.80 -1.99
C GLU A 39 -11.11 -17.90 -0.81
N ALA A 40 -9.88 -17.36 -0.82
CA ALA A 40 -9.40 -16.44 0.22
C ALA A 40 -10.20 -15.11 0.26
N ASP A 41 -10.81 -14.72 -0.85
CA ASP A 41 -11.61 -13.49 -0.96
C ASP A 41 -13.11 -13.71 -0.87
N ALA A 42 -13.60 -14.94 -0.62
CA ALA A 42 -15.04 -15.24 -0.64
C ALA A 42 -15.87 -14.32 0.29
N GLY A 43 -15.30 -13.91 1.41
CA GLY A 43 -15.89 -12.95 2.33
C GLY A 43 -15.44 -11.49 2.15
N ALA A 44 -14.66 -11.15 1.11
CA ALA A 44 -14.10 -9.82 0.95
C ALA A 44 -15.14 -8.74 0.63
N ALA A 45 -14.86 -7.49 1.01
CA ALA A 45 -15.78 -6.37 0.84
C ALA A 45 -16.22 -6.17 -0.62
N HIS A 46 -15.31 -6.29 -1.58
CA HIS A 46 -15.64 -6.13 -3.00
C HIS A 46 -16.63 -7.19 -3.51
N VAL A 47 -16.60 -8.40 -2.96
CA VAL A 47 -17.55 -9.45 -3.32
C VAL A 47 -18.94 -9.17 -2.74
N ARG A 48 -18.98 -8.71 -1.47
CA ARG A 48 -20.25 -8.35 -0.81
C ARG A 48 -20.94 -7.13 -1.42
N GLU A 49 -20.16 -6.22 -2.02
CA GLU A 49 -20.65 -4.97 -2.60
C GLU A 49 -21.07 -5.10 -4.07
N ALA A 50 -20.61 -6.10 -4.80
CA ALA A 50 -21.00 -6.31 -6.19
C ALA A 50 -22.43 -6.85 -6.30
N ASP A 51 -23.11 -6.55 -7.43
CA ASP A 51 -24.43 -7.11 -7.73
C ASP A 51 -24.35 -8.63 -7.98
N THR A 52 -23.22 -9.08 -8.55
CA THR A 52 -22.96 -10.50 -8.83
C THR A 52 -21.51 -10.84 -8.48
N GLY A 53 -21.29 -11.96 -7.79
CA GLY A 53 -19.97 -12.51 -7.50
C GLY A 53 -19.74 -13.84 -8.21
N VAL A 54 -18.60 -13.99 -8.91
CA VAL A 54 -18.21 -15.23 -9.59
C VAL A 54 -16.94 -15.77 -8.97
N ARG A 55 -17.02 -16.98 -8.41
CA ARG A 55 -15.85 -17.68 -7.88
C ARG A 55 -14.95 -18.16 -9.02
N LEU A 56 -13.67 -17.85 -8.95
CA LEU A 56 -12.64 -18.36 -9.85
C LEU A 56 -12.21 -19.75 -9.33
N PRO A 57 -12.47 -20.83 -10.09
CA PRO A 57 -12.03 -22.16 -9.68
C PRO A 57 -10.51 -22.27 -9.84
N GLY A 58 -9.84 -22.74 -8.79
CA GLY A 58 -8.40 -22.99 -8.80
C GLY A 58 -8.01 -23.93 -7.68
N PRO A 59 -6.86 -24.61 -7.76
CA PRO A 59 -6.39 -25.53 -6.72
C PRO A 59 -6.01 -24.81 -5.42
N GLY A 60 -5.79 -23.49 -5.48
CA GLY A 60 -5.40 -22.65 -4.37
C GLY A 60 -5.96 -21.23 -4.46
N SER A 61 -5.53 -20.39 -3.52
CA SER A 61 -5.88 -18.96 -3.48
C SER A 61 -4.79 -18.07 -4.09
N ALA A 62 -3.71 -18.63 -4.60
CA ALA A 62 -2.64 -17.86 -5.22
C ALA A 62 -3.14 -17.10 -6.46
N PRO A 63 -2.60 -15.90 -6.73
CA PRO A 63 -2.99 -15.16 -7.93
C PRO A 63 -2.78 -15.93 -9.24
N ALA A 64 -1.72 -16.74 -9.33
CA ALA A 64 -1.42 -17.57 -10.51
C ALA A 64 -2.53 -18.59 -10.83
N ASP A 65 -3.23 -19.07 -9.80
CA ASP A 65 -4.30 -20.04 -9.95
C ASP A 65 -5.67 -19.40 -10.22
N THR A 66 -5.80 -18.09 -10.01
CA THR A 66 -7.08 -17.36 -10.01
C THR A 66 -7.03 -16.06 -10.81
N TYR A 67 -6.62 -14.97 -10.21
CA TYR A 67 -6.66 -13.63 -10.83
C TYR A 67 -5.71 -13.44 -12.02
N LEU A 68 -4.71 -14.29 -12.21
CA LEU A 68 -3.84 -14.31 -13.39
C LEU A 68 -4.29 -15.30 -14.48
N ARG A 69 -5.46 -15.91 -14.32
CA ARG A 69 -6.05 -16.85 -15.27
C ARG A 69 -7.04 -16.12 -16.18
N ALA A 70 -6.53 -15.59 -17.29
CA ALA A 70 -7.32 -14.87 -18.29
C ALA A 70 -8.54 -15.68 -18.79
N ASP A 71 -8.36 -16.98 -19.00
CA ASP A 71 -9.41 -17.90 -19.43
C ASP A 71 -10.57 -18.03 -18.43
N LEU A 72 -10.24 -18.04 -17.12
CA LEU A 72 -11.26 -18.10 -16.06
C LEU A 72 -12.02 -16.79 -15.95
N ILE A 73 -11.34 -15.65 -16.08
CA ILE A 73 -11.97 -14.34 -15.99
C ILE A 73 -12.90 -14.08 -17.17
N VAL A 74 -12.49 -14.43 -18.41
CA VAL A 74 -13.36 -14.30 -19.59
C VAL A 74 -14.58 -15.19 -19.46
N LYS A 75 -14.42 -16.45 -19.02
CA LYS A 75 -15.55 -17.36 -18.74
C LYS A 75 -16.49 -16.79 -17.68
N ALA A 76 -15.94 -16.20 -16.61
CA ALA A 76 -16.74 -15.58 -15.55
C ALA A 76 -17.57 -14.39 -16.08
N ALA A 77 -16.98 -13.55 -16.94
CA ALA A 77 -17.67 -12.43 -17.55
C ALA A 77 -18.86 -12.87 -18.40
N LEU A 78 -18.64 -13.85 -19.27
CA LEU A 78 -19.70 -14.42 -20.12
C LEU A 78 -20.80 -15.10 -19.29
N ALA A 79 -20.43 -15.86 -18.28
CA ALA A 79 -21.37 -16.57 -17.41
C ALA A 79 -22.23 -15.60 -16.58
N ALA A 80 -21.68 -14.47 -16.17
CA ALA A 80 -22.38 -13.44 -15.41
C ALA A 80 -23.18 -12.47 -16.29
N GLY A 81 -23.10 -12.59 -17.61
CA GLY A 81 -23.78 -11.68 -18.54
C GLY A 81 -23.16 -10.27 -18.57
N ALA A 82 -21.90 -10.12 -18.19
CA ALA A 82 -21.19 -8.85 -18.36
C ALA A 82 -20.94 -8.58 -19.84
N ASP A 83 -21.03 -7.32 -20.24
CA ASP A 83 -20.74 -6.85 -21.60
C ASP A 83 -19.39 -6.12 -21.71
N ALA A 84 -18.77 -5.79 -20.56
CA ALA A 84 -17.47 -5.16 -20.50
C ALA A 84 -16.59 -5.71 -19.36
N VAL A 85 -15.27 -5.57 -19.54
CA VAL A 85 -14.27 -5.94 -18.53
C VAL A 85 -13.38 -4.74 -18.22
N HIS A 86 -13.30 -4.37 -16.94
CA HIS A 86 -12.36 -3.38 -16.43
C HIS A 86 -11.21 -4.09 -15.71
N PRO A 87 -9.95 -3.92 -16.12
CA PRO A 87 -8.83 -4.64 -15.53
C PRO A 87 -8.36 -4.10 -14.18
N GLY A 88 -8.74 -2.87 -13.81
CA GLY A 88 -8.18 -2.17 -12.66
C GLY A 88 -6.70 -1.84 -12.87
N TYR A 89 -5.87 -2.20 -11.88
CA TYR A 89 -4.40 -2.13 -11.94
C TYR A 89 -3.75 -3.39 -11.35
N GLY A 90 -2.50 -3.69 -11.72
CA GLY A 90 -1.85 -4.96 -11.37
C GLY A 90 -2.50 -6.16 -12.05
N PHE A 91 -2.21 -7.38 -11.62
CA PHE A 91 -2.66 -8.63 -12.23
C PHE A 91 -2.53 -8.62 -13.76
N LEU A 92 -3.65 -8.70 -14.48
CA LEU A 92 -3.69 -8.76 -15.96
C LEU A 92 -3.91 -7.40 -16.63
N SER A 93 -3.87 -6.29 -15.90
CA SER A 93 -4.19 -4.96 -16.45
C SER A 93 -3.22 -4.50 -17.55
N GLU A 94 -2.00 -5.00 -17.57
CA GLU A 94 -0.97 -4.72 -18.58
C GLU A 94 -0.63 -5.97 -19.40
N ASN A 95 -1.58 -6.90 -19.52
CA ASN A 95 -1.42 -8.11 -20.33
C ASN A 95 -2.17 -7.96 -21.67
N ALA A 96 -1.42 -7.83 -22.77
CA ALA A 96 -1.97 -7.66 -24.11
C ALA A 96 -2.81 -8.85 -24.58
N ASP A 97 -2.42 -10.08 -24.21
CA ASP A 97 -3.16 -11.28 -24.61
C ASP A 97 -4.50 -11.39 -23.87
N PHE A 98 -4.57 -10.90 -22.63
CA PHE A 98 -5.83 -10.80 -21.93
C PHE A 98 -6.78 -9.79 -22.57
N ALA A 99 -6.29 -8.61 -22.96
CA ALA A 99 -7.08 -7.63 -23.70
C ALA A 99 -7.62 -8.21 -25.02
N ARG A 100 -6.77 -8.93 -25.78
CA ARG A 100 -7.19 -9.66 -26.99
C ARG A 100 -8.22 -10.73 -26.71
N ALA A 101 -8.05 -11.52 -25.63
CA ALA A 101 -8.98 -12.57 -25.26
C ALA A 101 -10.36 -12.02 -24.88
N VAL A 102 -10.44 -10.92 -24.14
CA VAL A 102 -11.67 -10.21 -23.82
C VAL A 102 -12.38 -9.75 -25.08
N THR A 103 -11.67 -9.07 -25.98
CA THR A 103 -12.21 -8.54 -27.25
C THR A 103 -12.66 -9.68 -28.17
N ALA A 104 -11.86 -10.75 -28.29
CA ALA A 104 -12.20 -11.93 -29.09
C ALA A 104 -13.45 -12.66 -28.58
N ALA A 105 -13.73 -12.58 -27.27
CA ALA A 105 -14.96 -13.12 -26.68
C ALA A 105 -16.20 -12.24 -26.93
N GLY A 106 -16.06 -11.11 -27.64
CA GLY A 106 -17.14 -10.17 -27.94
C GLY A 106 -17.46 -9.20 -26.80
N LEU A 107 -16.61 -9.13 -25.77
CA LEU A 107 -16.72 -8.22 -24.64
C LEU A 107 -15.99 -6.90 -24.93
N THR A 108 -16.46 -5.80 -24.35
CA THR A 108 -15.79 -4.51 -24.40
C THR A 108 -14.63 -4.49 -23.40
N TRP A 109 -13.42 -4.20 -23.89
CA TRP A 109 -12.25 -3.97 -23.05
C TRP A 109 -12.20 -2.50 -22.62
N ILE A 110 -12.25 -2.23 -21.29
CA ILE A 110 -12.12 -0.88 -20.74
C ILE A 110 -10.65 -0.61 -20.42
N GLY A 111 -9.91 -0.18 -21.43
CA GLY A 111 -8.47 0.05 -21.36
C GLY A 111 -7.88 0.36 -22.73
N PRO A 112 -6.56 0.53 -22.84
CA PRO A 112 -5.88 0.79 -24.10
C PRO A 112 -5.89 -0.42 -25.03
N ALA A 113 -5.63 -0.19 -26.32
CA ALA A 113 -5.49 -1.26 -27.30
C ALA A 113 -4.36 -2.23 -26.91
N ALA A 114 -4.54 -3.52 -27.23
CA ALA A 114 -3.55 -4.56 -26.91
C ALA A 114 -2.17 -4.25 -27.48
N GLU A 115 -2.11 -3.62 -28.65
CA GLU A 115 -0.88 -3.19 -29.33
C GLU A 115 -0.12 -2.12 -28.53
N ALA A 116 -0.83 -1.20 -27.89
CA ALA A 116 -0.23 -0.18 -27.01
C ALA A 116 0.33 -0.82 -25.71
N ILE A 117 -0.40 -1.77 -25.13
CA ILE A 117 0.08 -2.55 -23.98
C ILE A 117 1.37 -3.30 -24.34
N GLU A 118 1.37 -4.01 -25.48
CA GLU A 118 2.52 -4.78 -25.95
C GLU A 118 3.72 -3.89 -26.28
N ALA A 119 3.49 -2.70 -26.87
CA ALA A 119 4.54 -1.74 -27.20
C ALA A 119 5.28 -1.25 -25.94
N MET A 120 4.57 -1.08 -24.84
CA MET A 120 5.12 -0.60 -23.55
C MET A 120 5.55 -1.71 -22.61
N GLY A 121 5.18 -2.96 -22.86
CA GLY A 121 5.48 -4.10 -22.00
C GLY A 121 6.97 -4.46 -21.90
N SER A 122 7.80 -4.14 -22.91
CA SER A 122 9.25 -4.27 -22.85
C SER A 122 9.91 -2.89 -22.67
N LYS A 123 10.64 -2.69 -21.57
CA LYS A 123 11.30 -1.42 -21.27
C LYS A 123 12.31 -1.00 -22.34
N THR A 124 13.04 -1.95 -22.92
CA THR A 124 14.00 -1.68 -23.99
C THR A 124 13.32 -1.24 -25.30
N ARG A 125 12.18 -1.87 -25.63
CA ARG A 125 11.36 -1.47 -26.80
C ARG A 125 10.68 -0.12 -26.56
N ALA A 126 10.10 0.09 -25.39
CA ALA A 126 9.45 1.33 -25.00
C ALA A 126 10.43 2.51 -25.09
N LYS A 127 11.64 2.39 -24.53
CA LYS A 127 12.67 3.45 -24.61
C LYS A 127 13.02 3.82 -26.05
N ARG A 128 13.19 2.84 -26.93
CA ARG A 128 13.47 3.10 -28.35
C ARG A 128 12.32 3.85 -29.04
N LEU A 129 11.07 3.47 -28.77
CA LEU A 129 9.90 4.15 -29.30
C LEU A 129 9.82 5.59 -28.76
N MET A 130 10.07 5.79 -27.48
CA MET A 130 10.03 7.12 -26.86
C MET A 130 11.14 8.02 -27.37
N ALA A 131 12.38 7.52 -27.51
CA ALA A 131 13.48 8.27 -28.11
C ALA A 131 13.17 8.70 -29.54
N ALA A 132 12.58 7.80 -30.36
CA ALA A 132 12.13 8.12 -31.72
C ALA A 132 11.01 9.18 -31.76
N ALA A 133 10.20 9.27 -30.71
CA ALA A 133 9.16 10.29 -30.53
C ALA A 133 9.69 11.61 -29.94
N GLY A 134 11.01 11.72 -29.69
CA GLY A 134 11.62 12.91 -29.09
C GLY A 134 11.45 13.02 -27.57
N VAL A 135 10.98 11.97 -26.90
CA VAL A 135 10.89 11.92 -25.44
C VAL A 135 12.27 11.59 -24.86
N PRO A 136 12.79 12.39 -23.90
CA PRO A 136 14.10 12.16 -23.32
C PRO A 136 14.18 10.80 -22.60
N VAL A 137 15.22 10.01 -22.88
CA VAL A 137 15.47 8.70 -22.25
C VAL A 137 16.85 8.70 -21.59
N LEU A 138 17.01 7.91 -20.51
CA LEU A 138 18.32 7.68 -19.88
C LEU A 138 19.10 6.64 -20.69
N GLU A 139 20.31 6.99 -21.09
CA GLU A 139 21.25 6.08 -21.74
C GLU A 139 22.57 6.07 -20.95
N ALA A 140 23.06 4.88 -20.58
CA ALA A 140 24.34 4.74 -19.93
C ALA A 140 25.46 4.87 -20.96
N ALA A 141 26.39 5.80 -20.72
CA ALA A 141 27.62 5.84 -21.50
C ALA A 141 28.58 4.72 -21.03
N PRO A 142 29.34 4.10 -21.96
CA PRO A 142 30.29 3.07 -21.57
C PRO A 142 31.31 3.57 -20.55
N GLY A 143 31.42 2.86 -19.41
CA GLY A 143 32.41 3.19 -18.38
C GLY A 143 31.97 4.27 -17.36
N GLU A 144 30.78 4.83 -17.48
CA GLU A 144 30.21 5.72 -16.46
C GLU A 144 29.57 4.92 -15.32
N PHE A 145 29.89 5.33 -14.08
CA PHE A 145 29.32 4.77 -12.85
C PHE A 145 28.87 5.92 -11.92
N PRO A 146 27.87 5.71 -11.03
CA PRO A 146 27.13 4.45 -10.81
C PRO A 146 26.10 4.13 -11.89
N VAL A 147 25.87 2.84 -12.13
CA VAL A 147 24.83 2.36 -13.05
C VAL A 147 23.79 1.50 -12.32
N LEU A 148 22.60 1.46 -12.86
CA LEU A 148 21.50 0.60 -12.41
C LEU A 148 21.28 -0.51 -13.44
N VAL A 149 21.46 -1.76 -13.01
CA VAL A 149 21.07 -2.95 -13.78
C VAL A 149 19.57 -3.14 -13.62
N LYS A 150 18.83 -3.30 -14.71
CA LYS A 150 17.38 -3.51 -14.73
C LYS A 150 16.99 -4.69 -15.60
N ALA A 151 15.96 -5.44 -15.19
CA ALA A 151 15.28 -6.39 -16.07
C ALA A 151 14.48 -5.65 -17.14
N ALA A 152 14.50 -6.15 -18.38
CA ALA A 152 13.72 -5.61 -19.50
C ALA A 152 12.21 -5.86 -19.32
N ALA A 153 11.86 -7.02 -18.75
CA ALA A 153 10.48 -7.40 -18.42
C ALA A 153 10.18 -7.18 -16.92
N GLY A 154 8.90 -7.07 -16.57
CA GLY A 154 8.41 -6.97 -15.19
C GLY A 154 8.49 -5.56 -14.59
N GLY A 155 8.06 -5.46 -13.30
CA GLY A 155 7.93 -4.20 -12.57
C GLY A 155 8.20 -4.38 -11.07
N GLY A 156 7.97 -3.32 -10.27
CA GLY A 156 8.09 -3.38 -8.81
C GLY A 156 9.52 -3.49 -8.27
N GLY A 157 10.54 -3.11 -9.08
CA GLY A 157 11.93 -3.07 -8.65
C GLY A 157 12.65 -4.42 -8.53
N ARG A 158 12.02 -5.53 -8.91
CA ARG A 158 12.67 -6.85 -8.94
C ARG A 158 13.76 -6.89 -10.01
N GLY A 159 14.90 -7.51 -9.71
CA GLY A 159 16.04 -7.60 -10.61
C GLY A 159 16.84 -6.30 -10.77
N MET A 160 16.60 -5.29 -9.94
CA MET A 160 17.33 -4.02 -9.97
C MET A 160 18.54 -4.06 -9.02
N ARG A 161 19.70 -3.61 -9.51
CA ARG A 161 20.95 -3.53 -8.72
C ARG A 161 21.74 -2.29 -9.08
N VAL A 162 22.11 -1.53 -8.04
CA VAL A 162 23.03 -0.40 -8.19
C VAL A 162 24.47 -0.93 -8.19
N VAL A 163 25.21 -0.60 -9.23
CA VAL A 163 26.62 -0.94 -9.40
C VAL A 163 27.45 0.35 -9.40
N ARG A 164 28.35 0.48 -8.43
CA ARG A 164 29.11 1.71 -8.19
C ARG A 164 30.48 1.71 -8.87
N ASP A 165 30.99 0.55 -9.27
CA ASP A 165 32.26 0.39 -9.94
C ASP A 165 32.25 -0.80 -10.91
N ALA A 166 33.21 -0.79 -11.85
CA ALA A 166 33.29 -1.79 -12.91
C ALA A 166 33.56 -3.21 -12.41
N SER A 167 34.19 -3.39 -11.26
CA SER A 167 34.59 -4.71 -10.74
C SER A 167 33.38 -5.55 -10.33
N ALA A 168 32.28 -4.91 -9.93
CA ALA A 168 31.04 -5.57 -9.52
C ALA A 168 30.04 -5.78 -10.67
N LEU A 169 30.31 -5.28 -11.87
CA LEU A 169 29.32 -5.24 -12.95
C LEU A 169 28.95 -6.63 -13.46
N ASP A 170 29.91 -7.49 -13.73
CA ASP A 170 29.68 -8.81 -14.32
C ASP A 170 28.88 -9.72 -13.38
N GLU A 171 29.20 -9.68 -12.08
CA GLU A 171 28.45 -10.44 -11.07
C GLU A 171 27.01 -9.91 -10.94
N ALA A 172 26.83 -8.59 -10.92
CA ALA A 172 25.52 -7.96 -10.85
C ALA A 172 24.65 -8.30 -12.06
N LEU A 173 25.22 -8.29 -13.28
CA LEU A 173 24.54 -8.68 -14.50
C LEU A 173 24.14 -10.17 -14.48
N ALA A 174 25.05 -11.07 -14.11
CA ALA A 174 24.75 -12.49 -14.04
C ALA A 174 23.61 -12.78 -13.04
N SER A 175 23.69 -12.18 -11.87
CA SER A 175 22.67 -12.34 -10.82
C SER A 175 21.32 -11.74 -11.24
N ALA A 176 21.31 -10.56 -11.86
CA ALA A 176 20.07 -9.91 -12.34
C ALA A 176 19.40 -10.71 -13.47
N ARG A 177 20.19 -11.29 -14.39
CA ARG A 177 19.67 -12.18 -15.45
C ARG A 177 19.00 -13.42 -14.89
N ALA A 178 19.64 -14.07 -13.92
CA ALA A 178 19.09 -15.28 -13.29
C ALA A 178 17.77 -14.98 -12.57
N GLU A 179 17.71 -13.86 -11.84
CA GLU A 179 16.49 -13.42 -11.15
C GLU A 179 15.38 -13.06 -12.14
N ALA A 180 15.70 -12.31 -13.21
CA ALA A 180 14.73 -11.91 -14.23
C ALA A 180 14.15 -13.12 -14.97
N ALA A 181 15.01 -14.09 -15.36
CA ALA A 181 14.58 -15.32 -15.99
C ALA A 181 13.67 -16.16 -15.08
N SER A 182 13.98 -16.22 -13.79
CA SER A 182 13.16 -16.95 -12.81
C SER A 182 11.82 -16.27 -12.53
N ALA A 183 11.82 -14.93 -12.41
CA ALA A 183 10.63 -14.18 -12.00
C ALA A 183 9.68 -13.87 -13.17
N PHE A 184 10.22 -13.65 -14.38
CA PHE A 184 9.46 -13.12 -15.52
C PHE A 184 9.52 -14.03 -16.75
N GLY A 185 10.32 -15.12 -16.72
CA GLY A 185 10.54 -15.99 -17.88
C GLY A 185 11.46 -15.38 -18.94
N ASP A 186 11.97 -14.16 -18.73
CA ASP A 186 12.85 -13.44 -19.64
C ASP A 186 14.06 -12.91 -18.86
N GLY A 187 15.27 -13.31 -19.29
CA GLY A 187 16.54 -12.93 -18.66
C GLY A 187 17.19 -11.69 -19.28
N GLU A 188 16.51 -10.95 -20.16
CA GLU A 188 17.06 -9.72 -20.73
C GLU A 188 17.22 -8.65 -19.65
N VAL A 189 18.44 -8.09 -19.54
CA VAL A 189 18.77 -6.99 -18.64
C VAL A 189 19.47 -5.86 -19.42
N PHE A 190 19.31 -4.63 -18.94
CA PHE A 190 19.97 -3.46 -19.51
C PHE A 190 20.51 -2.55 -18.43
N LEU A 191 21.36 -1.59 -18.81
CA LEU A 191 22.00 -0.62 -17.93
C LEU A 191 21.40 0.77 -18.14
N GLU A 192 21.23 1.48 -17.03
CA GLU A 192 20.94 2.91 -17.00
C GLU A 192 21.89 3.63 -16.03
N PRO A 193 22.17 4.93 -16.24
CA PRO A 193 22.83 5.73 -15.21
C PRO A 193 22.00 5.67 -13.92
N TYR A 194 22.64 5.47 -12.79
CA TYR A 194 21.95 5.58 -11.51
C TYR A 194 21.92 7.04 -11.06
N VAL A 195 20.74 7.61 -11.01
CA VAL A 195 20.51 8.99 -10.57
C VAL A 195 20.29 8.99 -9.07
N GLU A 196 21.26 9.48 -8.32
CA GLU A 196 21.12 9.70 -6.88
C GLU A 196 20.19 10.89 -6.62
N ASP A 197 19.36 10.79 -5.58
CA ASP A 197 18.39 11.84 -5.18
C ASP A 197 17.46 12.34 -6.29
N GLY A 198 17.20 11.52 -7.31
CA GLY A 198 16.23 11.82 -8.34
C GLY A 198 14.80 11.91 -7.79
N ARG A 199 13.94 12.66 -8.47
CA ARG A 199 12.50 12.71 -8.17
C ARG A 199 11.72 11.84 -9.15
N HIS A 200 10.75 11.11 -8.63
CA HIS A 200 9.80 10.36 -9.43
C HIS A 200 8.57 11.24 -9.69
N ILE A 201 8.51 11.80 -10.88
CA ILE A 201 7.38 12.61 -11.34
C ILE A 201 6.67 11.86 -12.46
N GLU A 202 5.36 11.86 -12.44
CA GLU A 202 4.56 11.19 -13.45
C GLU A 202 3.44 12.08 -13.97
N VAL A 203 3.01 11.84 -15.20
CA VAL A 203 1.98 12.64 -15.87
C VAL A 203 0.78 11.77 -16.22
N GLN A 204 -0.40 12.16 -15.76
CA GLN A 204 -1.65 11.49 -16.08
C GLN A 204 -2.09 11.85 -17.50
N VAL A 205 -2.30 10.83 -18.33
CA VAL A 205 -2.90 10.97 -19.64
C VAL A 205 -4.28 10.31 -19.69
N LEU A 206 -5.16 10.87 -20.51
CA LEU A 206 -6.43 10.26 -20.91
C LEU A 206 -6.61 10.52 -22.38
N ALA A 207 -6.86 9.48 -23.18
CA ALA A 207 -7.05 9.63 -24.61
C ALA A 207 -8.32 8.92 -25.10
N ASP A 208 -9.00 9.49 -26.09
CA ASP A 208 -10.14 8.87 -26.73
C ASP A 208 -9.73 8.11 -28.02
N THR A 209 -10.70 7.48 -28.66
CA THR A 209 -10.51 6.76 -29.92
C THR A 209 -10.50 7.67 -31.15
N HIS A 210 -10.66 8.99 -30.98
CA HIS A 210 -10.75 9.99 -32.04
C HIS A 210 -9.48 10.84 -32.16
N GLY A 211 -8.48 10.63 -31.29
CA GLY A 211 -7.18 11.29 -31.31
C GLY A 211 -7.03 12.45 -30.34
N THR A 212 -8.04 12.71 -29.49
CA THR A 212 -7.92 13.69 -28.41
C THR A 212 -7.08 13.08 -27.27
N VAL A 213 -6.08 13.81 -26.81
CA VAL A 213 -5.24 13.44 -25.66
C VAL A 213 -5.33 14.54 -24.62
N TRP A 214 -5.82 14.23 -23.43
CA TRP A 214 -5.78 15.09 -22.27
C TRP A 214 -4.54 14.84 -21.42
N ILE A 215 -3.90 15.91 -20.99
CA ILE A 215 -2.88 15.91 -19.95
C ILE A 215 -3.53 16.42 -18.66
N LEU A 216 -3.67 15.54 -17.68
CA LEU A 216 -4.34 15.80 -16.40
C LEU A 216 -3.32 16.06 -15.27
N GLY A 217 -2.32 16.88 -15.58
CA GLY A 217 -1.29 17.31 -14.65
C GLY A 217 -0.28 16.21 -14.28
N GLU A 218 0.63 16.60 -13.40
CA GLU A 218 1.68 15.74 -12.89
C GLU A 218 1.48 15.42 -11.41
N ARG A 219 2.01 14.25 -11.01
CA ARG A 219 2.10 13.80 -9.62
C ARG A 219 3.55 13.65 -9.19
N ASP A 220 3.87 13.98 -7.94
CA ASP A 220 5.11 13.56 -7.30
C ASP A 220 4.88 12.26 -6.54
N CYS A 221 5.67 11.25 -6.86
CA CYS A 221 5.64 9.91 -6.26
C CYS A 221 7.01 9.54 -5.68
N SER A 222 7.82 10.54 -5.29
CA SER A 222 9.19 10.32 -4.82
C SER A 222 9.25 9.66 -3.44
N VAL A 223 8.20 9.80 -2.61
CA VAL A 223 8.16 9.14 -1.30
C VAL A 223 7.80 7.67 -1.48
N GLN A 224 8.82 6.84 -1.56
CA GLN A 224 8.69 5.43 -1.87
C GLN A 224 9.63 4.57 -1.03
N ARG A 225 9.28 3.31 -0.84
CA ARG A 225 10.09 2.29 -0.19
C ARG A 225 10.35 1.15 -1.16
N ARG A 226 11.62 0.82 -1.42
CA ARG A 226 11.97 -0.27 -2.36
C ARG A 226 11.20 -0.18 -3.69
N HIS A 227 11.11 1.04 -4.24
CA HIS A 227 10.35 1.37 -5.46
C HIS A 227 8.81 1.22 -5.35
N GLN A 228 8.27 1.03 -4.15
CA GLN A 228 6.82 1.11 -3.89
C GLN A 228 6.48 2.51 -3.37
N LYS A 229 5.58 3.18 -4.05
CA LYS A 229 5.06 4.50 -3.67
C LYS A 229 4.31 4.41 -2.34
N VAL A 230 4.45 5.40 -1.47
CA VAL A 230 3.86 5.44 -0.12
C VAL A 230 3.03 6.69 0.10
N ILE A 231 3.49 7.83 -0.42
CA ILE A 231 2.76 9.10 -0.45
C ILE A 231 2.91 9.70 -1.84
N GLU A 232 1.80 10.16 -2.40
CA GLU A 232 1.72 10.79 -3.71
C GLU A 232 0.95 12.11 -3.60
N GLU A 233 1.32 13.09 -4.42
CA GLU A 233 0.66 14.39 -4.42
C GLU A 233 0.59 15.03 -5.81
N THR A 234 -0.42 15.85 -6.02
CA THR A 234 -0.60 16.67 -7.22
C THR A 234 -1.11 18.07 -6.85
N PRO A 235 -0.61 19.13 -7.52
CA PRO A 235 0.54 19.19 -8.43
C PRO A 235 1.87 18.84 -7.72
N ALA A 236 2.88 18.40 -8.48
CA ALA A 236 4.21 18.14 -7.92
C ALA A 236 4.82 19.41 -7.31
N PRO A 237 5.23 19.41 -6.03
CA PRO A 237 5.73 20.59 -5.36
C PRO A 237 7.12 21.00 -5.88
N GLY A 238 7.40 22.30 -5.93
CA GLY A 238 8.74 22.84 -6.20
C GLY A 238 9.27 22.61 -7.61
N ILE A 239 8.44 22.19 -8.58
CA ILE A 239 8.82 22.22 -10.00
C ILE A 239 8.41 23.55 -10.62
N GLY A 240 9.29 24.10 -11.48
CA GLY A 240 8.97 25.31 -12.23
C GLY A 240 8.12 25.04 -13.46
N ASP A 241 7.48 26.09 -13.99
CA ASP A 241 6.58 25.98 -15.13
C ASP A 241 7.26 25.44 -16.40
N ASP A 242 8.55 25.70 -16.61
CA ASP A 242 9.31 25.14 -17.71
C ASP A 242 9.47 23.62 -17.63
N LEU A 243 9.80 23.10 -16.44
CA LEU A 243 9.89 21.65 -16.24
C LEU A 243 8.51 21.00 -16.38
N ARG A 244 7.47 21.62 -15.82
CA ARG A 244 6.08 21.13 -15.96
C ARG A 244 5.68 21.03 -17.42
N ARG A 245 5.91 22.09 -18.20
CA ARG A 245 5.62 22.11 -19.64
C ARG A 245 6.34 20.99 -20.37
N ARG A 246 7.67 20.82 -20.13
CA ARG A 246 8.45 19.74 -20.77
C ARG A 246 7.94 18.35 -20.41
N LEU A 247 7.53 18.11 -19.15
CA LEU A 247 6.93 16.84 -18.73
C LEU A 247 5.60 16.58 -19.45
N HIS A 248 4.74 17.59 -19.55
CA HIS A 248 3.45 17.48 -20.22
C HIS A 248 3.60 17.24 -21.72
N GLU A 249 4.47 17.99 -22.40
CA GLU A 249 4.79 17.81 -23.83
C GLU A 249 5.35 16.41 -24.12
N ALA A 250 6.27 15.92 -23.26
CA ALA A 250 6.85 14.59 -23.38
C ALA A 250 5.79 13.49 -23.17
N ALA A 251 4.87 13.65 -22.21
CA ALA A 251 3.81 12.69 -21.96
C ALA A 251 2.77 12.66 -23.11
N GLU A 252 2.44 13.81 -23.69
CA GLU A 252 1.57 13.88 -24.86
C GLU A 252 2.22 13.21 -26.08
N ALA A 253 3.50 13.50 -26.34
CA ALA A 253 4.26 12.88 -27.40
C ALA A 253 4.32 11.35 -27.23
N ALA A 254 4.54 10.86 -26.02
CA ALA A 254 4.55 9.43 -25.70
C ALA A 254 3.20 8.77 -26.01
N ALA A 255 2.09 9.36 -25.55
CA ALA A 255 0.75 8.83 -25.79
C ALA A 255 0.39 8.80 -27.28
N ARG A 256 0.71 9.88 -28.01
CA ARG A 256 0.47 9.97 -29.46
C ARG A 256 1.29 8.98 -30.26
N ALA A 257 2.56 8.74 -29.86
CA ALA A 257 3.47 7.83 -30.57
C ALA A 257 2.97 6.38 -30.63
N ILE A 258 2.14 5.97 -29.69
CA ILE A 258 1.60 4.59 -29.62
C ILE A 258 0.08 4.54 -29.88
N GLY A 259 -0.54 5.66 -30.29
CA GLY A 259 -1.98 5.72 -30.52
C GLY A 259 -2.78 5.34 -29.26
N TYR A 260 -2.38 5.88 -28.11
CA TYR A 260 -2.93 5.51 -26.82
C TYR A 260 -4.41 5.85 -26.70
N THR A 261 -5.17 4.98 -26.01
CA THR A 261 -6.58 5.19 -25.65
C THR A 261 -6.83 4.79 -24.21
N GLY A 262 -7.78 5.42 -23.53
CA GLY A 262 -8.07 5.21 -22.11
C GLY A 262 -7.15 6.01 -21.18
N ALA A 263 -7.19 5.69 -19.89
CA ALA A 263 -6.35 6.32 -18.88
C ALA A 263 -4.99 5.61 -18.80
N GLY A 264 -3.92 6.39 -18.75
CA GLY A 264 -2.55 5.91 -18.61
C GLY A 264 -1.67 6.94 -17.91
N THR A 265 -0.44 6.55 -17.60
CA THR A 265 0.50 7.42 -16.90
C THR A 265 1.89 7.27 -17.48
N VAL A 266 2.54 8.39 -17.77
CA VAL A 266 3.93 8.43 -18.23
C VAL A 266 4.81 8.81 -17.03
N GLU A 267 5.70 7.93 -16.64
CA GLU A 267 6.60 8.10 -15.50
C GLU A 267 7.96 8.65 -15.92
N PHE A 268 8.47 9.61 -15.16
CA PHE A 268 9.74 10.27 -15.40
C PHE A 268 10.61 10.26 -14.15
N LEU A 269 11.91 10.06 -14.34
CA LEU A 269 12.92 10.40 -13.36
C LEU A 269 13.44 11.81 -13.64
N VAL A 270 13.27 12.69 -12.69
CA VAL A 270 13.79 14.06 -12.76
C VAL A 270 15.07 14.15 -11.95
N THR A 271 16.16 14.50 -12.60
CA THR A 271 17.47 14.67 -11.95
C THR A 271 17.49 15.91 -11.04
N PRO A 272 18.44 16.02 -10.09
CA PRO A 272 18.55 17.20 -9.23
C PRO A 272 18.74 18.53 -9.97
N ASP A 273 19.31 18.51 -11.18
CA ASP A 273 19.45 19.66 -12.08
C ASP A 273 18.21 19.93 -12.96
N GLY A 274 17.11 19.22 -12.71
CA GLY A 274 15.81 19.48 -13.34
C GLY A 274 15.65 18.93 -14.75
N ARG A 275 16.39 17.89 -15.14
CA ARG A 275 16.19 17.20 -16.43
C ARG A 275 15.26 16.01 -16.26
N PRO A 276 14.12 15.94 -16.99
CA PRO A 276 13.24 14.79 -16.99
C PRO A 276 13.73 13.72 -17.96
N TYR A 277 13.63 12.46 -17.55
CA TYR A 277 13.90 11.29 -18.38
C TYR A 277 12.77 10.27 -18.23
N PHE A 278 12.29 9.76 -19.33
CA PHE A 278 11.27 8.70 -19.37
C PHE A 278 11.76 7.44 -18.62
N LEU A 279 10.92 6.94 -17.73
CA LEU A 279 11.13 5.66 -17.05
C LEU A 279 10.32 4.55 -17.71
N GLU A 280 9.00 4.71 -17.69
CA GLU A 280 8.04 3.77 -18.26
C GLU A 280 6.69 4.46 -18.50
N MET A 281 5.82 3.81 -19.26
CA MET A 281 4.43 4.21 -19.39
C MET A 281 3.54 3.08 -18.86
N ASN A 282 2.77 3.37 -17.84
CA ASN A 282 1.79 2.44 -17.31
C ASN A 282 0.52 2.54 -18.14
N THR A 283 0.21 1.46 -18.85
CA THR A 283 -0.91 1.38 -19.79
C THR A 283 -2.22 0.99 -19.11
N ARG A 284 -2.50 1.59 -17.97
CA ARG A 284 -3.62 1.33 -17.07
C ARG A 284 -3.92 2.50 -16.16
N LEU A 285 -5.02 2.41 -15.43
CA LEU A 285 -5.28 3.30 -14.31
C LEU A 285 -4.21 3.09 -13.22
N GLN A 286 -3.72 4.17 -12.60
CA GLN A 286 -2.75 4.12 -11.50
C GLN A 286 -3.45 3.98 -10.15
N VAL A 287 -2.72 3.47 -9.15
CA VAL A 287 -3.20 3.41 -7.75
C VAL A 287 -3.53 4.82 -7.26
N GLU A 288 -2.65 5.77 -7.51
CA GLU A 288 -2.66 7.17 -7.09
C GLU A 288 -3.53 8.12 -7.94
N HIS A 289 -4.35 7.56 -8.86
CA HIS A 289 -5.28 8.38 -9.66
C HIS A 289 -6.22 9.30 -8.82
N PRO A 290 -6.56 8.96 -7.57
CA PRO A 290 -7.47 9.78 -6.78
C PRO A 290 -7.00 11.22 -6.55
N VAL A 291 -5.68 11.47 -6.45
CA VAL A 291 -5.20 12.85 -6.26
C VAL A 291 -5.45 13.72 -7.50
N THR A 292 -5.29 13.13 -8.70
CA THR A 292 -5.64 13.80 -9.96
C THR A 292 -7.14 14.07 -10.05
N GLU A 293 -7.96 13.08 -9.71
CA GLU A 293 -9.42 13.23 -9.70
C GLU A 293 -9.88 14.38 -8.77
N CYS A 294 -9.29 14.48 -7.59
CA CYS A 294 -9.61 15.54 -6.63
C CYS A 294 -9.25 16.93 -7.17
N VAL A 295 -8.10 17.07 -7.82
CA VAL A 295 -7.62 18.37 -8.32
C VAL A 295 -8.33 18.80 -9.60
N PHE A 296 -8.66 17.89 -10.49
CA PHE A 296 -9.35 18.18 -11.76
C PHE A 296 -10.87 18.07 -11.66
N GLY A 297 -11.42 17.58 -10.56
CA GLY A 297 -12.87 17.42 -10.39
C GLY A 297 -13.48 16.39 -11.34
N VAL A 298 -12.74 15.35 -11.71
CA VAL A 298 -13.15 14.29 -12.65
C VAL A 298 -13.23 12.93 -11.99
N ASP A 299 -13.97 12.00 -12.58
CA ASP A 299 -13.93 10.57 -12.30
C ASP A 299 -13.28 9.85 -13.48
N LEU A 300 -12.01 9.44 -13.33
CA LEU A 300 -11.24 8.79 -14.39
C LEU A 300 -11.84 7.44 -14.80
N VAL A 301 -12.46 6.72 -13.87
CA VAL A 301 -13.14 5.45 -14.20
C VAL A 301 -14.38 5.71 -15.05
N ALA A 302 -15.16 6.75 -14.74
CA ALA A 302 -16.28 7.14 -15.57
C ALA A 302 -15.84 7.54 -16.98
N LEU A 303 -14.74 8.28 -17.08
CA LEU A 303 -14.16 8.68 -18.36
C LEU A 303 -13.61 7.46 -19.15
N GLN A 304 -12.98 6.48 -18.46
CA GLN A 304 -12.56 5.23 -19.13
C GLN A 304 -13.75 4.46 -19.71
N ILE A 305 -14.86 4.37 -18.99
CA ILE A 305 -16.09 3.71 -19.45
C ILE A 305 -16.64 4.45 -20.69
N ARG A 306 -16.76 5.78 -20.64
CA ARG A 306 -17.24 6.60 -21.77
C ARG A 306 -16.35 6.48 -23.01
N VAL A 307 -15.02 6.52 -22.83
CA VAL A 307 -14.08 6.29 -23.93
C VAL A 307 -14.26 4.90 -24.53
N ALA A 308 -14.49 3.87 -23.71
CA ALA A 308 -14.75 2.51 -24.18
C ALA A 308 -16.11 2.39 -24.91
N GLU A 309 -17.09 3.24 -24.59
CA GLU A 309 -18.36 3.39 -25.32
C GLU A 309 -18.21 4.18 -26.62
N GLY A 310 -17.05 4.81 -26.85
CA GLY A 310 -16.73 5.58 -28.05
C GLY A 310 -17.06 7.07 -27.96
N GLU A 311 -17.29 7.60 -26.74
CA GLU A 311 -17.49 9.04 -26.54
C GLU A 311 -16.22 9.84 -26.85
N LEU A 312 -16.43 11.04 -27.40
CA LEU A 312 -15.40 12.06 -27.61
C LEU A 312 -15.09 12.80 -26.31
N LEU A 313 -13.80 12.97 -26.03
CA LEU A 313 -13.38 13.92 -25.00
C LEU A 313 -13.60 15.38 -25.49
N ALA A 314 -13.85 16.30 -24.57
CA ALA A 314 -13.88 17.72 -24.89
C ALA A 314 -12.50 18.23 -25.38
N ASP A 315 -12.45 19.42 -25.97
CA ASP A 315 -11.24 20.02 -26.55
C ASP A 315 -10.07 20.20 -25.56
N GLY A 316 -10.32 20.07 -24.26
CA GLY A 316 -9.30 20.11 -23.20
C GLY A 316 -9.84 19.61 -21.86
N PRO A 317 -8.95 19.27 -20.92
CA PRO A 317 -9.34 18.85 -19.59
C PRO A 317 -9.91 20.03 -18.78
N PRO A 318 -10.71 19.77 -17.71
CA PRO A 318 -11.08 20.80 -16.74
C PRO A 318 -9.84 21.46 -16.14
N ALA A 319 -9.99 22.73 -15.73
CA ALA A 319 -8.90 23.44 -15.04
C ALA A 319 -8.64 22.82 -13.66
N PRO A 320 -7.36 22.61 -13.28
CA PRO A 320 -7.01 22.09 -11.96
C PRO A 320 -7.33 23.11 -10.86
N SER A 321 -7.67 22.61 -9.67
CA SER A 321 -7.95 23.43 -8.49
C SER A 321 -7.41 22.80 -7.22
N GLY A 322 -6.68 23.59 -6.44
CA GLY A 322 -6.16 23.18 -5.15
C GLY A 322 -4.98 22.21 -5.23
N HIS A 323 -4.83 21.42 -4.18
CA HIS A 323 -3.75 20.43 -4.00
C HIS A 323 -4.28 19.19 -3.31
N ALA A 324 -3.94 18.02 -3.80
CA ALA A 324 -4.32 16.74 -3.22
C ALA A 324 -3.10 15.91 -2.85
N VAL A 325 -3.19 15.23 -1.72
CA VAL A 325 -2.16 14.30 -1.22
C VAL A 325 -2.82 12.99 -0.83
N GLU A 326 -2.28 11.88 -1.30
CA GLU A 326 -2.67 10.52 -0.97
C GLU A 326 -1.61 9.88 -0.08
N ALA A 327 -2.05 9.10 0.90
CA ALA A 327 -1.20 8.22 1.69
C ALA A 327 -1.74 6.78 1.61
N ARG A 328 -0.85 5.84 1.32
CA ARG A 328 -1.18 4.41 1.29
C ARG A 328 -1.02 3.80 2.67
N LEU A 329 -2.13 3.42 3.27
CA LEU A 329 -2.14 2.72 4.56
C LEU A 329 -1.94 1.23 4.32
N TYR A 330 -0.80 0.71 4.78
CA TYR A 330 -0.41 -0.70 4.67
C TYR A 330 -0.44 -1.41 6.02
N ALA A 331 -0.84 -2.68 6.03
CA ALA A 331 -0.62 -3.60 7.15
C ALA A 331 0.84 -4.09 7.12
N GLU A 332 1.76 -3.21 7.48
CA GLU A 332 3.21 -3.43 7.52
C GLU A 332 3.81 -2.77 8.76
N ASP A 333 4.86 -3.37 9.31
CA ASP A 333 5.60 -2.82 10.45
C ASP A 333 6.90 -2.15 9.97
N PRO A 334 6.94 -0.81 9.85
CA PRO A 334 8.14 -0.09 9.42
C PRO A 334 9.34 -0.27 10.35
N ALA A 335 9.12 -0.53 11.65
CA ALA A 335 10.19 -0.73 12.62
C ALA A 335 10.84 -2.11 12.49
N ARG A 336 10.18 -3.06 11.80
CA ARG A 336 10.68 -4.41 11.51
C ARG A 336 10.89 -4.62 10.02
N ASP A 337 11.62 -3.70 9.39
CA ASP A 337 11.93 -3.76 7.96
C ASP A 337 10.70 -3.95 7.07
N TRP A 338 9.60 -3.28 7.42
CA TRP A 338 8.33 -3.32 6.69
C TRP A 338 7.73 -4.72 6.58
N GLN A 339 7.91 -5.52 7.61
CA GLN A 339 7.35 -6.86 7.66
C GLN A 339 5.83 -6.80 7.52
N PRO A 340 5.22 -7.52 6.54
CA PRO A 340 3.79 -7.54 6.36
C PRO A 340 3.10 -8.19 7.56
N GLN A 341 1.92 -7.66 7.87
CA GLN A 341 1.14 -8.05 9.04
C GLN A 341 -0.19 -8.67 8.62
N THR A 342 -0.57 -9.73 9.30
CA THR A 342 -1.85 -10.42 9.08
C THR A 342 -2.71 -10.35 10.34
N GLY A 343 -4.01 -10.53 10.19
CA GLY A 343 -4.93 -10.56 11.31
C GLY A 343 -6.28 -9.91 11.02
N VAL A 344 -7.15 -9.90 12.02
CA VAL A 344 -8.46 -9.27 11.93
C VAL A 344 -8.32 -7.76 12.07
N LEU A 345 -8.86 -7.03 11.10
CA LEU A 345 -9.01 -5.58 11.16
C LEU A 345 -10.34 -5.27 11.87
N HIS A 346 -10.28 -5.14 13.19
CA HIS A 346 -11.47 -4.94 14.01
C HIS A 346 -12.18 -3.62 13.72
N ARG A 347 -11.40 -2.57 13.35
CA ARG A 347 -11.95 -1.26 13.00
C ARG A 347 -11.02 -0.54 12.04
N LEU A 348 -11.63 0.05 11.00
CA LEU A 348 -10.96 0.98 10.09
C LEU A 348 -11.90 2.16 9.84
N ARG A 349 -11.68 3.26 10.54
CA ARG A 349 -12.48 4.48 10.39
C ARG A 349 -11.58 5.69 10.32
N VAL A 350 -11.67 6.41 9.22
CA VAL A 350 -11.03 7.71 9.02
C VAL A 350 -12.10 8.78 9.18
N GLY A 351 -11.75 9.89 9.82
CA GLY A 351 -12.68 10.99 10.08
C GLY A 351 -13.22 11.63 8.80
N PRO A 352 -14.29 12.42 8.88
CA PRO A 352 -14.91 13.09 7.75
C PRO A 352 -13.96 14.12 7.11
N GLY A 353 -14.23 14.47 5.85
CA GLY A 353 -13.45 15.46 5.08
C GLY A 353 -12.25 14.88 4.33
N LEU A 354 -12.01 13.58 4.42
CA LEU A 354 -11.03 12.85 3.62
C LEU A 354 -11.74 11.85 2.71
N ARG A 355 -11.18 11.64 1.52
CA ARG A 355 -11.57 10.51 0.67
C ARG A 355 -10.82 9.27 1.13
N VAL A 356 -11.54 8.15 1.20
CA VAL A 356 -10.97 6.84 1.56
C VAL A 356 -11.40 5.81 0.54
N ASP A 357 -10.43 5.24 -0.16
CA ASP A 357 -10.62 4.09 -1.04
C ASP A 357 -10.00 2.87 -0.35
N ALA A 358 -10.83 2.02 0.28
CA ALA A 358 -10.41 0.95 1.17
C ALA A 358 -10.67 -0.44 0.58
N ALA A 359 -9.73 -1.37 0.77
CA ALA A 359 -9.90 -2.79 0.43
C ALA A 359 -10.70 -3.55 1.48
N TYR A 360 -10.56 -3.14 2.74
CA TYR A 360 -11.09 -3.82 3.91
C TYR A 360 -12.04 -2.90 4.69
N GLY A 361 -12.92 -3.51 5.49
CA GLY A 361 -13.80 -2.84 6.44
C GLY A 361 -13.69 -3.44 7.84
N ASP A 362 -14.52 -2.95 8.77
CA ASP A 362 -14.58 -3.45 10.15
C ASP A 362 -14.89 -4.95 10.15
N GLY A 363 -14.05 -5.76 10.79
CA GLY A 363 -14.18 -7.21 10.92
C GLY A 363 -13.56 -8.05 9.81
N ASP A 364 -13.07 -7.44 8.74
CA ASP A 364 -12.40 -8.18 7.66
C ASP A 364 -11.04 -8.71 8.12
N THR A 365 -10.58 -9.81 7.49
CA THR A 365 -9.29 -10.42 7.79
C THR A 365 -8.26 -10.08 6.71
N VAL A 366 -7.12 -9.55 7.13
CA VAL A 366 -5.95 -9.35 6.28
C VAL A 366 -5.16 -10.66 6.24
N GLY A 367 -5.19 -11.32 5.07
CA GLY A 367 -4.52 -12.61 4.85
C GLY A 367 -3.16 -12.47 4.15
N PRO A 368 -2.37 -13.54 4.06
CA PRO A 368 -1.03 -13.52 3.49
C PRO A 368 -0.97 -13.58 1.95
N HIS A 369 -2.12 -13.80 1.28
CA HIS A 369 -2.16 -14.12 -0.16
C HIS A 369 -2.02 -12.93 -1.09
N TYR A 370 -2.38 -11.73 -0.63
CA TYR A 370 -2.48 -10.52 -1.46
C TYR A 370 -1.75 -9.34 -0.83
N ASP A 371 -1.70 -8.25 -1.58
CA ASP A 371 -1.05 -7.01 -1.16
C ASP A 371 -1.58 -6.50 0.20
N PRO A 372 -0.69 -6.04 1.11
CA PRO A 372 -1.07 -5.59 2.46
C PRO A 372 -1.74 -4.22 2.50
N MET A 373 -2.04 -3.58 1.37
CA MET A 373 -2.68 -2.27 1.34
C MET A 373 -4.12 -2.33 1.89
N LEU A 374 -4.35 -1.64 2.99
CA LEU A 374 -5.66 -1.56 3.64
C LEU A 374 -6.55 -0.52 2.97
N ALA A 375 -5.99 0.66 2.70
CA ALA A 375 -6.70 1.79 2.12
C ALA A 375 -5.74 2.84 1.57
N LYS A 376 -6.26 3.67 0.68
CA LYS A 376 -5.71 4.97 0.31
C LYS A 376 -6.51 6.04 1.03
N VAL A 377 -5.82 6.98 1.67
CA VAL A 377 -6.44 8.12 2.36
C VAL A 377 -5.98 9.39 1.68
N ILE A 378 -6.93 10.18 1.19
CA ILE A 378 -6.66 11.33 0.34
C ILE A 378 -7.25 12.60 0.98
N ALA A 379 -6.43 13.65 1.06
CA ALA A 379 -6.87 15.00 1.40
C ALA A 379 -6.79 15.90 0.17
N HIS A 380 -7.79 16.75 -0.02
CA HIS A 380 -7.79 17.81 -1.01
C HIS A 380 -8.10 19.13 -0.32
N ALA A 381 -7.34 20.18 -0.64
CA ALA A 381 -7.53 21.52 -0.07
C ALA A 381 -7.08 22.61 -1.07
N PRO A 382 -7.46 23.88 -0.84
CA PRO A 382 -7.01 24.99 -1.69
C PRO A 382 -5.49 25.14 -1.79
N THR A 383 -4.77 24.76 -0.73
CA THR A 383 -3.30 24.85 -0.69
C THR A 383 -2.65 23.57 -0.21
N ARG A 384 -1.42 23.30 -0.64
CA ARG A 384 -0.62 22.16 -0.19
C ARG A 384 -0.47 22.08 1.34
N PRO A 385 -0.10 23.16 2.07
CA PRO A 385 -0.01 23.09 3.52
C PRO A 385 -1.33 22.71 4.22
N GLU A 386 -2.46 23.11 3.67
CA GLU A 386 -3.78 22.71 4.19
C GLU A 386 -4.06 21.22 3.94
N ALA A 387 -3.80 20.74 2.73
CA ALA A 387 -3.95 19.32 2.40
C ALA A 387 -3.08 18.42 3.31
N LEU A 388 -1.81 18.80 3.52
CA LEU A 388 -0.90 18.09 4.43
C LEU A 388 -1.43 18.06 5.87
N ARG A 389 -1.91 19.20 6.39
CA ARG A 389 -2.46 19.25 7.76
C ARG A 389 -3.71 18.40 7.90
N LEU A 390 -4.60 18.44 6.91
CA LEU A 390 -5.83 17.64 6.89
C LEU A 390 -5.51 16.14 6.89
N LEU A 391 -4.61 15.70 6.00
CA LEU A 391 -4.24 14.29 5.88
C LEU A 391 -3.54 13.80 7.14
N ALA A 392 -2.52 14.52 7.63
CA ALA A 392 -1.81 14.16 8.85
C ALA A 392 -2.75 14.06 10.05
N ARG A 393 -3.65 15.04 10.20
CA ARG A 393 -4.64 15.06 11.30
C ARG A 393 -5.67 13.94 11.18
N GLY A 394 -6.11 13.65 9.95
CA GLY A 394 -7.06 12.56 9.69
C GLY A 394 -6.47 11.20 10.00
N LEU A 395 -5.22 10.94 9.59
CA LEU A 395 -4.50 9.70 9.90
C LEU A 395 -4.21 9.55 11.41
N GLU A 396 -3.80 10.63 12.07
CA GLU A 396 -3.55 10.65 13.52
C GLU A 396 -4.79 10.29 14.33
N ARG A 397 -5.97 10.70 13.86
CA ARG A 397 -7.27 10.43 14.51
C ARG A 397 -8.00 9.23 13.95
N ALA A 398 -7.43 8.54 12.98
CA ALA A 398 -8.05 7.35 12.42
C ALA A 398 -8.05 6.20 13.46
N HIS A 399 -9.18 5.54 13.58
CA HIS A 399 -9.28 4.30 14.34
C HIS A 399 -8.85 3.13 13.44
N VAL A 400 -7.66 2.62 13.66
CA VAL A 400 -7.11 1.47 12.95
C VAL A 400 -6.75 0.40 13.99
N HIS A 401 -7.70 -0.50 14.22
CA HIS A 401 -7.59 -1.53 15.25
C HIS A 401 -7.40 -2.89 14.60
N GLY A 402 -6.25 -3.50 14.76
CA GLY A 402 -5.93 -4.79 14.16
C GLY A 402 -4.41 -5.01 14.02
N PRO A 403 -3.95 -5.42 12.82
CA PRO A 403 -2.53 -5.56 12.53
C PRO A 403 -1.77 -4.24 12.70
N VAL A 404 -0.47 -4.32 12.93
CA VAL A 404 0.43 -3.14 12.89
C VAL A 404 0.39 -2.55 11.48
N THR A 405 0.43 -1.22 11.40
CA THR A 405 0.38 -0.49 10.12
C THR A 405 1.48 0.56 10.05
N ASN A 406 1.70 1.09 8.85
CA ASN A 406 2.61 2.21 8.62
C ASN A 406 2.02 3.59 9.01
N ARG A 407 0.82 3.66 9.62
CA ARG A 407 0.10 4.91 9.91
C ARG A 407 0.96 5.97 10.61
N GLU A 408 1.68 5.59 11.66
CA GLU A 408 2.49 6.53 12.46
C GLU A 408 3.63 7.13 11.63
N LEU A 409 4.25 6.32 10.76
CA LEU A 409 5.26 6.80 9.83
C LEU A 409 4.67 7.75 8.80
N LEU A 410 3.45 7.47 8.28
CA LEU A 410 2.76 8.39 7.36
C LEU A 410 2.55 9.77 8.01
N VAL A 411 2.08 9.81 9.26
CA VAL A 411 1.91 11.06 10.02
C VAL A 411 3.25 11.78 10.22
N GLN A 412 4.30 11.03 10.55
CA GLN A 412 5.65 11.57 10.72
C GLN A 412 6.18 12.17 9.43
N VAL A 413 6.05 11.50 8.29
CA VAL A 413 6.46 11.97 6.97
C VAL A 413 5.71 13.25 6.59
N LEU A 414 4.39 13.27 6.72
CA LEU A 414 3.55 14.42 6.39
C LEU A 414 3.89 15.68 7.21
N ARG A 415 4.50 15.51 8.38
CA ARG A 415 4.98 16.59 9.26
C ARG A 415 6.48 16.85 9.15
N HIS A 416 7.22 16.04 8.38
CA HIS A 416 8.66 16.19 8.26
C HIS A 416 9.02 17.53 7.60
N PRO A 417 10.02 18.29 8.11
CA PRO A 417 10.39 19.60 7.58
C PRO A 417 10.74 19.57 6.07
N ASP A 418 11.44 18.54 5.60
CA ASP A 418 11.78 18.42 4.19
C ASP A 418 10.55 18.12 3.33
N PHE A 419 9.63 17.26 3.81
CA PHE A 419 8.39 16.98 3.11
C PHE A 419 7.53 18.24 3.00
N THR A 420 7.32 18.95 4.10
CA THR A 420 6.54 20.20 4.10
C THR A 420 7.14 21.28 3.22
N ALA A 421 8.48 21.31 3.10
CA ALA A 421 9.20 22.23 2.23
C ALA A 421 9.28 21.78 0.75
N GLY A 422 8.74 20.60 0.41
CA GLY A 422 8.79 20.04 -0.95
C GLY A 422 10.17 19.54 -1.39
N ARG A 423 11.08 19.29 -0.46
CA ARG A 423 12.41 18.71 -0.74
C ARG A 423 12.30 17.18 -0.76
N LEU A 424 11.90 16.64 -1.91
CA LEU A 424 11.60 15.24 -2.11
C LEU A 424 12.62 14.58 -3.03
N SER A 425 12.92 13.32 -2.75
CA SER A 425 13.69 12.44 -3.62
C SER A 425 13.31 10.98 -3.37
N THR A 426 13.69 10.09 -4.26
CA THR A 426 13.44 8.65 -4.11
C THR A 426 14.13 8.03 -2.89
N ALA A 427 15.18 8.67 -2.36
CA ALA A 427 15.85 8.28 -1.13
C ALA A 427 15.25 8.91 0.16
N PHE A 428 14.10 9.62 0.06
CA PHE A 428 13.53 10.34 1.19
C PHE A 428 13.27 9.45 2.40
N LEU A 429 12.62 8.29 2.23
CA LEU A 429 12.29 7.39 3.35
C LEU A 429 13.50 6.72 3.99
N GLU A 430 14.63 6.63 3.30
CA GLU A 430 15.86 6.09 3.88
C GLU A 430 16.43 7.01 4.99
N ARG A 431 16.03 8.29 4.98
CA ARG A 431 16.44 9.30 5.97
C ARG A 431 15.42 9.47 7.11
N VAL A 432 14.25 8.84 7.01
CA VAL A 432 13.18 8.95 8.01
C VAL A 432 13.05 7.65 8.79
N ALA A 433 13.63 7.59 9.97
CA ALA A 433 13.47 6.45 10.85
C ALA A 433 12.08 6.47 11.53
N PRO A 434 11.37 5.32 11.59
CA PRO A 434 10.12 5.24 12.33
C PRO A 434 10.33 5.62 13.81
N ALA A 435 9.55 6.57 14.30
CA ALA A 435 9.60 6.98 15.70
C ALA A 435 8.64 6.15 16.55
N PRO A 436 9.08 5.59 17.67
CA PRO A 436 8.20 4.90 18.60
C PRO A 436 7.22 5.88 19.27
N ALA A 437 6.09 5.36 19.76
CA ALA A 437 5.18 6.15 20.56
C ALA A 437 5.90 6.74 21.80
N ALA A 438 5.56 7.98 22.18
CA ALA A 438 6.17 8.59 23.34
C ALA A 438 5.88 7.76 24.61
N PRO A 439 6.88 7.47 25.47
CA PRO A 439 6.68 6.61 26.65
C PRO A 439 5.56 7.08 27.59
N GLU A 440 5.35 8.39 27.70
CA GLU A 440 4.27 8.96 28.50
C GLU A 440 2.90 8.64 27.89
N SER A 441 2.76 8.71 26.58
CA SER A 441 1.52 8.36 25.87
C SER A 441 1.13 6.92 26.11
N VAL A 442 2.10 6.01 26.08
CA VAL A 442 1.86 4.57 26.34
C VAL A 442 1.44 4.33 27.79
N ARG A 443 2.10 4.97 28.78
CA ARG A 443 1.73 4.85 30.18
C ARG A 443 0.33 5.38 30.48
N LEU A 444 -0.03 6.53 29.88
CA LEU A 444 -1.38 7.11 30.04
C LEU A 444 -2.44 6.24 29.34
N ALA A 445 -2.14 5.67 28.18
CA ALA A 445 -3.02 4.73 27.50
C ALA A 445 -3.25 3.45 28.32
N ALA A 446 -2.21 2.89 28.94
CA ALA A 446 -2.32 1.74 29.81
C ALA A 446 -3.17 2.06 31.05
N LEU A 447 -3.01 3.24 31.67
CA LEU A 447 -3.85 3.71 32.77
C LEU A 447 -5.32 3.86 32.33
N ALA A 448 -5.56 4.48 31.18
CA ALA A 448 -6.91 4.65 30.62
C ALA A 448 -7.57 3.28 30.35
N ALA A 449 -6.84 2.33 29.76
CA ALA A 449 -7.32 0.96 29.56
C ALA A 449 -7.71 0.27 30.85
N ALA A 450 -6.89 0.40 31.91
CA ALA A 450 -7.18 -0.18 33.22
C ALA A 450 -8.41 0.44 33.91
N LEU A 451 -8.59 1.75 33.76
CA LEU A 451 -9.74 2.47 34.30
C LEU A 451 -11.04 2.12 33.55
N ALA A 452 -10.97 1.99 32.22
CA ALA A 452 -12.09 1.55 31.38
C ALA A 452 -12.53 0.11 31.73
N ASP A 453 -11.57 -0.82 31.88
CA ASP A 453 -11.84 -2.18 32.31
C ASP A 453 -12.49 -2.21 33.72
N GLY A 454 -12.01 -1.40 34.67
CA GLY A 454 -12.61 -1.25 36.00
C GLY A 454 -14.05 -0.73 35.94
N ALA A 455 -14.32 0.27 35.10
CA ALA A 455 -15.66 0.83 34.93
C ALA A 455 -16.63 -0.18 34.29
N GLY A 456 -16.14 -1.02 33.35
CA GLY A 456 -16.95 -2.07 32.72
C GLY A 456 -17.32 -3.24 33.63
N ARG A 457 -16.50 -3.52 34.65
CA ARG A 457 -16.71 -4.67 35.58
C ARG A 457 -17.70 -4.39 36.68
N HIS A 458 -17.80 -3.15 37.13
CA HIS A 458 -18.64 -2.81 38.29
C HIS A 458 -19.15 -1.36 38.16
N PRO A 459 -20.43 -1.10 38.53
CA PRO A 459 -21.02 0.25 38.46
C PRO A 459 -20.25 1.32 39.26
N LEU A 460 -19.53 0.93 40.30
CA LEU A 460 -18.71 1.85 41.11
C LEU A 460 -17.27 1.98 40.60
N GLY A 461 -16.96 1.50 39.37
CA GLY A 461 -15.66 1.67 38.74
C GLY A 461 -14.46 1.13 39.50
N GLY A 462 -14.70 0.21 40.45
CA GLY A 462 -13.64 -0.34 41.30
C GLY A 462 -13.40 0.45 42.61
N TRP A 463 -14.26 1.44 42.94
CA TRP A 463 -14.21 2.09 44.25
C TRP A 463 -14.44 1.07 45.38
N ARG A 464 -13.70 1.20 46.46
CA ARG A 464 -13.81 0.34 47.67
C ARG A 464 -13.90 1.21 48.90
N ASN A 465 -14.81 0.86 49.83
CA ASN A 465 -14.97 1.58 51.07
C ASN A 465 -13.75 1.44 52.01
N VAL A 466 -13.13 0.27 52.00
CA VAL A 466 -11.88 0.02 52.73
C VAL A 466 -10.71 0.08 51.76
N PRO A 467 -9.81 1.07 51.87
CA PRO A 467 -8.63 1.15 51.02
C PRO A 467 -7.66 0.03 51.38
N SER A 468 -7.71 -1.05 50.62
CA SER A 468 -6.79 -2.18 50.73
C SER A 468 -5.67 -2.04 49.66
N GLN A 469 -5.22 -3.15 49.12
CA GLN A 469 -4.24 -3.15 48.01
C GLN A 469 -4.77 -2.38 46.79
N PRO A 470 -3.89 -1.72 46.01
CA PRO A 470 -4.26 -1.09 44.76
C PRO A 470 -4.84 -2.12 43.80
N GLN A 471 -5.69 -1.67 42.88
CA GLN A 471 -6.07 -2.46 41.72
C GLN A 471 -4.87 -2.52 40.77
N GLY A 472 -4.56 -3.73 40.30
CA GLY A 472 -3.42 -3.97 39.40
C GLY A 472 -3.86 -4.57 38.10
N LYS A 473 -3.31 -4.08 37.01
CA LYS A 473 -3.40 -4.62 35.67
C LYS A 473 -2.03 -4.53 34.99
N SER A 474 -1.71 -5.53 34.17
CA SER A 474 -0.47 -5.51 33.39
C SER A 474 -0.83 -5.56 31.92
N TYR A 475 -0.16 -4.75 31.14
CA TYR A 475 -0.30 -4.68 29.68
C TYR A 475 1.07 -4.79 29.04
N ARG A 476 1.12 -5.43 27.88
CA ARG A 476 2.25 -5.36 26.98
C ARG A 476 1.89 -4.40 25.85
N ALA A 477 2.70 -3.36 25.65
CA ALA A 477 2.55 -2.45 24.52
C ALA A 477 3.00 -3.12 23.22
N GLU A 478 2.29 -2.86 22.13
CA GLU A 478 2.62 -3.39 20.82
C GLU A 478 3.04 -2.24 19.89
N PRO A 479 4.02 -2.43 18.99
CA PRO A 479 4.74 -3.70 18.74
C PRO A 479 6.03 -3.90 19.55
N ASP A 480 6.43 -2.97 20.44
CA ASP A 480 7.74 -2.96 21.12
C ASP A 480 7.87 -4.02 22.23
N GLY A 481 6.76 -4.56 22.70
CA GLY A 481 6.73 -5.60 23.74
C GLY A 481 6.93 -5.10 25.18
N THR A 482 7.05 -3.78 25.39
CA THR A 482 7.27 -3.20 26.73
C THR A 482 6.10 -3.50 27.66
N VAL A 483 6.39 -3.96 28.88
CA VAL A 483 5.38 -4.29 29.89
C VAL A 483 5.12 -3.09 30.79
N HIS A 484 3.85 -2.73 30.93
CA HIS A 484 3.36 -1.66 31.78
C HIS A 484 2.48 -2.23 32.91
N GLU A 485 2.95 -2.12 34.14
CA GLU A 485 2.13 -2.41 35.33
C GLU A 485 1.39 -1.15 35.75
N VAL A 486 0.07 -1.23 35.77
CA VAL A 486 -0.82 -0.16 36.23
C VAL A 486 -1.36 -0.51 37.58
N ARG A 487 -1.09 0.36 38.58
CA ARG A 487 -1.61 0.24 39.93
C ARG A 487 -2.34 1.51 40.35
N TYR A 488 -3.61 1.39 40.74
CA TYR A 488 -4.41 2.54 41.12
C TYR A 488 -5.43 2.26 42.20
N ARG A 489 -5.89 3.31 42.87
CA ARG A 489 -7.02 3.32 43.78
C ARG A 489 -7.97 4.44 43.43
N LEU A 490 -9.26 4.18 43.55
CA LEU A 490 -10.30 5.22 43.53
C LEU A 490 -10.69 5.52 44.99
N THR A 491 -10.43 6.73 45.42
CA THR A 491 -10.67 7.20 46.80
C THR A 491 -11.71 8.33 46.78
N ARG A 492 -12.12 8.79 48.00
CA ARG A 492 -12.96 9.99 48.09
C ARG A 492 -12.27 11.27 47.58
N ALA A 493 -10.96 11.30 47.58
CA ALA A 493 -10.16 12.41 47.07
C ALA A 493 -9.90 12.29 45.56
N GLY A 494 -10.40 11.23 44.91
CA GLY A 494 -10.21 10.97 43.48
C GLY A 494 -9.30 9.79 43.17
N LEU A 495 -8.69 9.80 41.98
CA LEU A 495 -7.75 8.81 41.50
C LEU A 495 -6.39 8.96 42.21
N ALA A 496 -5.85 7.85 42.71
CA ALA A 496 -4.46 7.73 43.11
C ALA A 496 -3.82 6.61 42.30
N ALA A 497 -3.03 6.98 41.27
CA ALA A 497 -2.35 6.05 40.37
C ALA A 497 -0.83 6.12 40.58
N GLU A 498 -0.20 4.95 40.83
CA GLU A 498 1.24 4.87 41.02
C GLU A 498 1.99 5.31 39.75
N GLY A 499 3.00 6.18 39.91
CA GLY A 499 3.73 6.75 38.80
C GLY A 499 3.01 7.87 38.02
N HIS A 500 1.81 8.30 38.49
CA HIS A 500 1.00 9.35 37.85
C HIS A 500 0.47 10.38 38.86
N PRO A 501 1.36 11.11 39.59
CA PRO A 501 0.94 12.02 40.66
C PRO A 501 0.07 13.20 40.19
N ASP A 502 0.28 13.65 38.92
CA ASP A 502 -0.39 14.81 38.32
C ASP A 502 -1.59 14.41 37.44
N VAL A 503 -2.13 13.18 37.65
CA VAL A 503 -3.25 12.67 36.86
C VAL A 503 -4.50 12.56 37.69
N GLY A 504 -5.53 13.31 37.33
CA GLY A 504 -6.89 13.23 37.88
C GLY A 504 -7.83 12.47 36.92
N LEU A 505 -8.81 11.75 37.50
CA LEU A 505 -9.88 11.11 36.73
C LEU A 505 -11.12 12.02 36.71
N LEU A 506 -11.52 12.44 35.50
CA LEU A 506 -12.74 13.23 35.32
C LEU A 506 -13.94 12.34 34.96
N ARG A 507 -13.72 11.29 34.16
CA ARG A 507 -14.74 10.33 33.73
C ARG A 507 -14.11 8.99 33.40
N ALA A 508 -14.78 7.89 33.77
CA ALA A 508 -14.48 6.56 33.26
C ALA A 508 -15.76 5.86 32.81
N ALA A 509 -15.71 5.30 31.61
CA ALA A 509 -16.70 4.40 31.01
C ALA A 509 -15.95 3.24 30.35
N PRO A 510 -16.62 2.12 30.03
CA PRO A 510 -15.95 0.96 29.43
C PRO A 510 -15.24 1.25 28.09
N ASP A 511 -15.69 2.26 27.37
CA ASP A 511 -15.24 2.66 26.02
C ASP A 511 -14.58 4.04 26.00
N ALA A 512 -14.56 4.77 27.13
CA ALA A 512 -14.01 6.12 27.17
C ALA A 512 -13.53 6.52 28.56
N VAL A 513 -12.35 7.11 28.63
CA VAL A 513 -11.77 7.67 29.85
C VAL A 513 -11.35 9.11 29.60
N VAL A 514 -11.68 10.02 30.53
CA VAL A 514 -11.21 11.39 30.48
C VAL A 514 -10.33 11.65 31.70
N LEU A 515 -9.07 11.94 31.44
CA LEU A 515 -8.07 12.29 32.43
C LEU A 515 -7.77 13.79 32.39
N GLU A 516 -7.43 14.34 33.56
CA GLU A 516 -6.72 15.60 33.64
C GLU A 516 -5.25 15.28 33.90
N VAL A 517 -4.36 15.69 33.02
CA VAL A 517 -2.93 15.44 33.10
C VAL A 517 -2.21 16.78 33.16
N ALA A 518 -1.58 17.09 34.29
CA ALA A 518 -0.95 18.38 34.53
C ALA A 518 -1.87 19.58 34.18
N GLY A 519 -3.15 19.53 34.61
CA GLY A 519 -4.16 20.54 34.33
C GLY A 519 -4.76 20.52 32.92
N VAL A 520 -4.34 19.61 32.04
CA VAL A 520 -4.86 19.48 30.67
C VAL A 520 -5.83 18.31 30.56
N ARG A 521 -7.07 18.58 30.16
CA ARG A 521 -8.08 17.55 29.90
C ARG A 521 -7.75 16.77 28.63
N ARG A 522 -7.67 15.43 28.76
CA ARG A 522 -7.39 14.49 27.65
C ARG A 522 -8.42 13.38 27.64
N ALA A 523 -9.02 13.13 26.47
CA ALA A 523 -9.95 12.04 26.25
C ALA A 523 -9.20 10.84 25.63
N PHE A 524 -9.54 9.65 26.11
CA PHE A 524 -9.03 8.37 25.63
C PHE A 524 -10.24 7.51 25.24
N GLU A 525 -10.31 7.10 23.99
CA GLU A 525 -11.27 6.10 23.51
C GLU A 525 -10.63 4.73 23.65
N VAL A 526 -11.37 3.80 24.25
CA VAL A 526 -10.85 2.46 24.57
C VAL A 526 -11.72 1.41 23.90
N ALA A 527 -11.11 0.52 23.13
CA ALA A 527 -11.78 -0.59 22.50
C ALA A 527 -11.07 -1.91 22.81
N ALA A 528 -11.80 -2.88 23.35
CA ALA A 528 -11.27 -4.19 23.71
C ALA A 528 -11.77 -5.28 22.76
N TYR A 529 -10.87 -6.12 22.29
CA TYR A 529 -11.12 -7.25 21.39
C TYR A 529 -10.40 -8.49 21.95
N GLY A 530 -11.06 -9.22 22.84
CA GLY A 530 -10.44 -10.31 23.59
C GLY A 530 -9.37 -9.78 24.55
N ASP A 531 -8.12 -10.20 24.36
CA ASP A 531 -6.96 -9.73 25.11
C ASP A 531 -6.30 -8.47 24.51
N ARG A 532 -6.70 -8.05 23.30
CA ARG A 532 -6.22 -6.83 22.65
C ARG A 532 -7.05 -5.63 23.06
N VAL A 533 -6.38 -4.54 23.44
CA VAL A 533 -7.00 -3.26 23.77
C VAL A 533 -6.35 -2.16 22.97
N HIS A 534 -7.16 -1.43 22.22
CA HIS A 534 -6.74 -0.24 21.48
C HIS A 534 -7.19 1.01 22.23
N VAL A 535 -6.29 1.96 22.36
CA VAL A 535 -6.53 3.24 23.02
C VAL A 535 -6.16 4.37 22.08
N ASP A 536 -7.17 5.10 21.62
CA ASP A 536 -7.01 6.27 20.75
C ASP A 536 -7.11 7.55 21.57
N SER A 537 -6.18 8.47 21.37
CA SER A 537 -6.14 9.73 22.09
C SER A 537 -5.47 10.84 21.27
N PRO A 538 -5.56 12.11 21.73
CA PRO A 538 -4.78 13.20 21.11
C PRO A 538 -3.26 13.01 21.20
N LEU A 539 -2.78 12.07 21.99
CA LEU A 539 -1.35 11.73 22.14
C LEU A 539 -0.90 10.62 21.17
N GLY A 540 -1.79 10.16 20.31
CA GLY A 540 -1.62 9.03 19.41
C GLY A 540 -2.45 7.82 19.82
N ALA A 541 -2.38 6.77 19.01
CA ALA A 541 -3.02 5.50 19.29
C ALA A 541 -2.01 4.49 19.83
N VAL A 542 -2.46 3.67 20.78
CA VAL A 542 -1.65 2.64 21.43
C VAL A 542 -2.40 1.32 21.40
N ALA A 543 -1.76 0.28 20.92
CA ALA A 543 -2.25 -1.09 21.02
C ALA A 543 -1.60 -1.79 22.22
N LEU A 544 -2.42 -2.45 23.03
CA LEU A 544 -2.02 -3.14 24.25
C LEU A 544 -2.51 -4.57 24.24
N THR A 545 -1.72 -5.51 24.76
CA THR A 545 -2.16 -6.87 25.09
C THR A 545 -2.32 -6.99 26.60
N VAL A 546 -3.50 -7.42 27.06
CA VAL A 546 -3.74 -7.68 28.49
C VAL A 546 -2.95 -8.89 28.92
N LEU A 547 -2.09 -8.73 29.92
CA LEU A 547 -1.37 -9.86 30.51
C LEU A 547 -2.21 -10.51 31.60
N PRO A 548 -2.34 -11.85 31.60
CA PRO A 548 -3.08 -12.55 32.63
C PRO A 548 -2.37 -12.41 34.00
N ARG A 549 -3.15 -12.25 35.07
CA ARG A 549 -2.62 -12.16 36.42
C ARG A 549 -1.84 -13.41 36.85
N PHE A 550 -2.25 -14.55 36.33
CA PHE A 550 -1.59 -15.85 36.53
C PHE A 550 -1.21 -16.38 35.15
N PRO A 551 0.05 -16.14 34.70
CA PRO A 551 0.50 -16.63 33.43
C PRO A 551 0.55 -18.16 33.42
N ALA A 552 0.15 -18.76 32.31
CA ALA A 552 0.40 -20.19 32.07
C ALA A 552 1.91 -20.43 32.03
N PRO A 553 2.38 -21.63 32.42
CA PRO A 553 3.79 -21.98 32.27
C PRO A 553 4.23 -21.78 30.80
N GLU A 554 5.32 -21.06 30.61
CA GLU A 554 5.87 -20.88 29.26
C GLU A 554 6.30 -22.24 28.71
N VAL A 555 5.83 -22.56 27.49
CA VAL A 555 6.38 -23.67 26.73
C VAL A 555 7.80 -23.26 26.33
N ARG A 556 8.80 -23.85 26.98
CA ARG A 556 10.21 -23.61 26.63
C ARG A 556 10.46 -24.14 25.24
N THR A 557 10.68 -23.24 24.28
CA THR A 557 11.29 -23.58 23.00
C THR A 557 12.78 -23.85 23.22
N GLU A 558 13.30 -24.89 22.59
CA GLU A 558 14.72 -25.19 22.64
C GLU A 558 15.54 -23.98 22.14
N PRO A 559 16.67 -23.65 22.79
CA PRO A 559 17.53 -22.56 22.36
C PRO A 559 17.95 -22.75 20.89
N GLY A 560 17.72 -21.74 20.05
CA GLY A 560 18.02 -21.79 18.61
C GLY A 560 16.89 -22.32 17.74
N SER A 561 15.76 -22.76 18.30
CA SER A 561 14.57 -23.12 17.54
C SER A 561 13.99 -21.89 16.86
N LEU A 562 13.76 -21.97 15.54
CA LEU A 562 13.18 -20.93 14.72
C LEU A 562 11.72 -21.23 14.42
N LEU A 563 10.87 -20.24 14.63
CA LEU A 563 9.51 -20.23 14.11
C LEU A 563 9.48 -19.30 12.89
N ALA A 564 8.53 -19.55 11.98
CA ALA A 564 8.27 -18.63 10.88
C ALA A 564 7.94 -17.24 11.45
N PRO A 565 8.62 -16.18 10.99
CA PRO A 565 8.39 -14.82 11.50
C PRO A 565 7.00 -14.28 11.12
N MET A 566 6.37 -14.91 10.12
CA MET A 566 5.04 -14.57 9.61
C MET A 566 4.41 -15.78 8.91
N PRO A 567 3.08 -15.81 8.73
CA PRO A 567 2.44 -16.75 7.81
C PRO A 567 2.90 -16.47 6.38
N GLY A 568 3.25 -17.54 5.63
CA GLY A 568 3.70 -17.42 4.23
C GLY A 568 3.99 -18.79 3.63
N THR A 569 4.31 -18.81 2.34
CA THR A 569 4.67 -20.01 1.60
C THR A 569 6.19 -20.10 1.49
N VAL A 570 6.76 -21.28 1.73
CA VAL A 570 8.20 -21.50 1.52
C VAL A 570 8.45 -21.60 0.03
N VAL A 571 9.14 -20.60 -0.54
CA VAL A 571 9.45 -20.57 -1.98
C VAL A 571 10.80 -21.20 -2.32
N ARG A 572 11.71 -21.23 -1.34
CA ARG A 572 13.04 -21.77 -1.54
C ARG A 572 13.68 -22.19 -0.22
N LEU A 573 14.42 -23.31 -0.23
CA LEU A 573 15.28 -23.72 0.86
C LEU A 573 16.73 -23.29 0.59
N GLY A 574 17.48 -23.03 1.68
CA GLY A 574 18.92 -22.82 1.64
C GLY A 574 19.69 -24.10 1.31
N SER A 575 21.00 -23.96 1.18
CA SER A 575 21.89 -25.12 0.90
C SER A 575 22.13 -26.02 2.11
N ALA A 576 21.90 -25.51 3.33
CA ALA A 576 22.14 -26.24 4.57
C ALA A 576 21.08 -27.34 4.80
N LYS A 577 21.54 -28.54 5.18
CA LYS A 577 20.70 -29.71 5.54
C LYS A 577 20.80 -29.98 7.02
N ALA A 578 19.86 -30.79 7.55
CA ALA A 578 19.96 -31.30 8.92
C ALA A 578 21.32 -32.00 9.15
N GLY A 579 22.02 -31.60 10.19
CA GLY A 579 23.39 -32.04 10.51
C GLY A 579 24.50 -31.09 10.06
N ASP A 580 24.22 -30.12 9.18
CA ASP A 580 25.23 -29.18 8.67
C ASP A 580 25.52 -28.07 9.70
N ARG A 581 26.77 -27.59 9.70
CA ARG A 581 27.15 -26.36 10.40
C ARG A 581 26.66 -25.16 9.64
N VAL A 582 26.08 -24.18 10.37
CA VAL A 582 25.61 -22.90 9.86
C VAL A 582 26.28 -21.76 10.62
N GLU A 583 26.47 -20.64 9.94
CA GLU A 583 26.97 -19.39 10.52
C GLU A 583 25.83 -18.46 10.88
N ALA A 584 26.08 -17.53 11.82
CA ALA A 584 25.11 -16.49 12.14
C ALA A 584 24.80 -15.65 10.88
N GLY A 585 23.51 -15.45 10.59
CA GLY A 585 23.05 -14.73 9.39
C GLY A 585 22.98 -15.59 8.12
N GLN A 586 23.42 -16.87 8.16
CA GLN A 586 23.32 -17.76 7.00
C GLN A 586 21.85 -18.02 6.65
N PRO A 587 21.44 -17.85 5.36
CA PRO A 587 20.09 -18.14 4.93
C PRO A 587 19.73 -19.61 5.04
N LEU A 588 18.58 -19.91 5.67
CA LEU A 588 18.04 -21.25 5.84
C LEU A 588 16.90 -21.53 4.87
N LEU A 589 16.01 -20.56 4.70
CA LEU A 589 14.89 -20.64 3.74
C LEU A 589 14.38 -19.24 3.39
N TRP A 590 13.53 -19.17 2.37
CA TRP A 590 12.80 -17.95 1.98
C TRP A 590 11.31 -18.22 2.03
N LEU A 591 10.60 -17.31 2.72
CA LEU A 591 9.14 -17.27 2.79
C LEU A 591 8.62 -16.19 1.85
N GLU A 592 7.62 -16.49 1.05
CA GLU A 592 6.84 -15.48 0.33
C GLU A 592 5.54 -15.24 1.08
N ALA A 593 5.28 -13.97 1.37
CA ALA A 593 4.00 -13.49 1.87
C ALA A 593 3.71 -12.12 1.25
N MET A 594 2.47 -11.87 0.83
CA MET A 594 2.02 -10.57 0.31
C MET A 594 2.93 -10.01 -0.81
N LYS A 595 3.38 -10.88 -1.75
CA LYS A 595 4.31 -10.56 -2.86
C LYS A 595 5.72 -10.15 -2.43
N MET A 596 6.08 -10.33 -1.17
CA MET A 596 7.42 -10.07 -0.66
C MET A 596 8.12 -11.36 -0.25
N GLU A 597 9.40 -11.47 -0.60
CA GLU A 597 10.25 -12.60 -0.22
C GLU A 597 11.02 -12.23 1.06
N HIS A 598 10.85 -13.03 2.11
CA HIS A 598 11.49 -12.86 3.40
C HIS A 598 12.49 -13.97 3.65
N ARG A 599 13.71 -13.58 3.94
CA ARG A 599 14.79 -14.50 4.24
C ARG A 599 14.80 -14.86 5.73
N VAL A 600 14.68 -16.15 6.05
CA VAL A 600 14.88 -16.69 7.40
C VAL A 600 16.32 -17.12 7.52
N THR A 601 17.03 -16.56 8.49
CA THR A 601 18.48 -16.79 8.68
C THR A 601 18.77 -17.44 10.03
N ALA A 602 19.88 -18.14 10.14
CA ALA A 602 20.36 -18.68 11.41
C ALA A 602 20.67 -17.52 12.39
N PRO A 603 20.13 -17.53 13.63
CA PRO A 603 20.34 -16.45 14.60
C PRO A 603 21.73 -16.48 15.22
N ALA A 604 22.40 -17.61 15.19
CA ALA A 604 23.74 -17.84 15.71
C ALA A 604 24.45 -18.96 14.94
N ALA A 605 25.76 -19.03 15.05
CA ALA A 605 26.54 -20.16 14.55
C ALA A 605 26.20 -21.44 15.34
N GLY A 606 26.01 -22.56 14.65
CA GLY A 606 25.61 -23.80 15.30
C GLY A 606 25.51 -24.97 14.30
N VAL A 607 24.75 -25.98 14.68
CA VAL A 607 24.40 -27.11 13.81
C VAL A 607 22.88 -27.08 13.58
N LEU A 608 22.45 -27.15 12.34
CA LEU A 608 21.04 -27.26 11.97
C LEU A 608 20.54 -28.67 12.36
N ALA A 609 19.83 -28.76 13.49
CA ALA A 609 19.39 -30.06 14.01
C ALA A 609 18.29 -30.69 13.14
N ALA A 610 17.32 -29.87 12.71
CA ALA A 610 16.23 -30.30 11.83
C ALA A 610 15.69 -29.10 11.01
N LEU A 611 15.12 -29.40 9.85
CA LEU A 611 14.39 -28.46 9.02
C LEU A 611 13.00 -29.07 8.76
N HIS A 612 11.96 -28.45 9.34
CA HIS A 612 10.57 -28.93 9.27
C HIS A 612 9.74 -28.17 8.22
N ALA A 613 10.40 -27.66 7.18
CA ALA A 613 9.76 -26.87 6.13
C ALA A 613 10.08 -27.47 4.76
N GLU A 614 9.08 -27.45 3.88
CA GLU A 614 9.17 -27.89 2.49
C GLU A 614 8.74 -26.75 1.58
N VAL A 615 9.19 -26.79 0.32
CA VAL A 615 8.78 -25.81 -0.69
C VAL A 615 7.31 -26.06 -1.04
N GLY A 616 6.48 -24.99 -1.02
CA GLY A 616 5.02 -25.03 -1.23
C GLY A 616 4.29 -25.11 0.11
#